data_1027044236c94f340a13d97255068d1b
#
_entry.id   1027044236c94f340a13d97255068d1b
#
_cell.length_a   1.000
_cell.length_b   1.000
_cell.length_c   1.000
_cell.angle_alpha   90.00
_cell.angle_beta   90.00
_cell.angle_gamma   90.00
#
_symmetry.space_group_name_H-M   'P 1'
#
loop_
_entity.id
_entity.type
_entity.pdbx_description
1 polymer ?
#
loop_
_entity_poly.entity_id
_entity_poly.type
_entity_poly.pdbx_seq_one_letter_code
_entity_poly.pdbx_strand_id
1 'polypeptide(L)'
;MLIRKCTAACLLFTLTTFGWAADWPQWHGSNRDNISTETGLLATWPTDGPPLVWTATELGGGFASVAVVGDKIFTTGDFTNEACVLALNVKTGKQLWQSPLGKRGGGNGFPGPRATPTVDGALVFALGQYGDLVCLHTTDGKEVWRKNLATDFGGKMMSDWGYSDSPLVLGDKLLCTPGGKDGTVIALNKNTGAVIWRSSELTDKAAYSSLVITKLAGVSQVVVLTGEHLAGIDPDTGKLLWSAPRTGATAVAPTPVCKDDCVFVTSGYKIGCNLFKITRAGKEFQATEMYTNTEMINHHGGVVLVGENVYGFSDGKGWTCLNFKTGESVWNSKDFGKGTLLCADGHLYLRSETGGTMALIEATPTGWKETGRFTPPDSSAKNTWAHLVVSNGQLFIRDKDKLFCYNIKK
;
A
#
# COMPACT_ATOMS: atom_id res chain seq x y z
N MET A 1 -29.98 70.52 -2.43
CA MET A 1 -30.17 69.14 -1.99
C MET A 1 -29.36 68.27 -2.93
N LEU A 2 -28.08 68.00 -2.60
CA LEU A 2 -27.15 67.21 -3.43
C LEU A 2 -27.16 65.76 -2.99
N ILE A 3 -27.58 64.85 -3.87
CA ILE A 3 -27.54 63.42 -3.66
C ILE A 3 -26.18 62.92 -4.13
N ARG A 4 -25.34 62.48 -3.17
CA ARG A 4 -24.08 61.76 -3.44
C ARG A 4 -24.41 60.30 -3.76
N LYS A 5 -24.08 59.86 -4.96
CA LYS A 5 -24.07 58.43 -5.36
C LYS A 5 -22.79 57.78 -4.82
N CYS A 6 -22.90 56.84 -3.87
CA CYS A 6 -21.80 55.98 -3.50
C CYS A 6 -21.77 54.79 -4.45
N THR A 7 -20.72 54.67 -5.23
CA THR A 7 -20.41 53.50 -6.07
C THR A 7 -19.61 52.51 -5.21
N ALA A 8 -20.21 51.40 -4.84
CA ALA A 8 -19.51 50.31 -4.17
C ALA A 8 -18.77 49.49 -5.21
N ALA A 9 -17.44 49.49 -5.15
CA ALA A 9 -16.59 48.61 -5.94
C ALA A 9 -16.53 47.24 -5.24
N CYS A 10 -17.19 46.22 -5.81
CA CYS A 10 -17.00 44.80 -5.42
C CYS A 10 -15.65 44.31 -5.92
N LEU A 11 -14.67 44.18 -5.04
CA LEU A 11 -13.46 43.39 -5.31
C LEU A 11 -13.82 41.91 -5.27
N LEU A 12 -13.87 41.28 -6.45
CA LEU A 12 -13.87 39.81 -6.54
C LEU A 12 -12.46 39.33 -6.16
N PHE A 13 -12.33 38.78 -4.94
CA PHE A 13 -11.21 37.95 -4.57
C PHE A 13 -11.37 36.58 -5.27
N THR A 14 -10.61 36.35 -6.34
CA THR A 14 -10.41 35.02 -6.88
C THR A 14 -9.57 34.24 -5.87
N LEU A 15 -10.20 33.41 -5.07
CA LEU A 15 -9.53 32.36 -4.31
C LEU A 15 -8.92 31.38 -5.31
N THR A 16 -7.63 31.54 -5.63
CA THR A 16 -6.84 30.47 -6.23
C THR A 16 -6.73 29.39 -5.17
N THR A 17 -7.55 28.36 -5.28
CA THR A 17 -7.33 27.10 -4.56
C THR A 17 -6.03 26.52 -5.08
N PHE A 18 -4.93 26.77 -4.38
CA PHE A 18 -3.75 25.93 -4.50
C PHE A 18 -4.22 24.53 -4.10
N GLY A 19 -4.43 23.66 -5.09
CA GLY A 19 -4.65 22.25 -4.86
C GLY A 19 -3.44 21.77 -4.04
N TRP A 20 -3.68 21.39 -2.80
CA TRP A 20 -2.67 20.73 -1.99
C TRP A 20 -2.24 19.51 -2.77
N ALA A 21 -0.95 19.42 -3.03
CA ALA A 21 -0.35 18.27 -3.61
C ALA A 21 -0.74 17.01 -2.79
N ALA A 22 -1.22 15.98 -3.46
CA ALA A 22 -1.70 14.77 -2.76
C ALA A 22 -0.48 13.96 -2.31
N ASP A 23 -0.13 14.05 -1.02
CA ASP A 23 0.87 13.20 -0.41
C ASP A 23 0.47 11.71 -0.51
N TRP A 24 1.48 10.85 -0.61
CA TRP A 24 1.36 9.39 -0.55
C TRP A 24 2.13 8.86 0.67
N PRO A 25 1.60 9.07 1.90
CA PRO A 25 2.40 8.97 3.12
C PRO A 25 2.71 7.56 3.59
N GLN A 26 2.13 6.54 2.98
CA GLN A 26 2.22 5.15 3.42
C GLN A 26 1.88 4.18 2.30
N TRP A 27 1.95 2.88 2.61
CA TRP A 27 1.50 1.79 1.74
C TRP A 27 0.10 2.05 1.18
N HIS A 28 -0.04 2.01 -0.14
CA HIS A 28 -1.29 2.21 -0.88
C HIS A 28 -1.96 3.60 -0.67
N GLY A 29 -1.17 4.62 -0.27
CA GLY A 29 -1.65 5.99 -0.12
C GLY A 29 -2.38 6.26 1.20
N SER A 30 -2.99 7.45 1.30
CA SER A 30 -3.60 7.93 2.54
C SER A 30 -4.70 7.01 3.07
N ASN A 31 -5.48 6.39 2.18
CA ASN A 31 -6.58 5.49 2.53
C ASN A 31 -6.18 4.01 2.55
N ARG A 32 -4.96 3.67 2.16
CA ARG A 32 -4.46 2.28 1.97
C ARG A 32 -5.29 1.46 0.98
N ASP A 33 -5.87 2.11 -0.02
CA ASP A 33 -6.73 1.54 -1.06
C ASP A 33 -6.07 1.48 -2.45
N ASN A 34 -4.84 2.01 -2.55
CA ASN A 34 -4.05 2.07 -3.78
C ASN A 34 -4.69 2.93 -4.88
N ILE A 35 -5.45 3.95 -4.47
CA ILE A 35 -6.11 4.91 -5.34
C ILE A 35 -5.57 6.31 -5.05
N SER A 36 -5.03 6.97 -6.08
CA SER A 36 -4.69 8.38 -6.02
C SER A 36 -5.92 9.24 -6.30
N THR A 37 -6.11 10.27 -5.49
CA THR A 37 -7.19 11.25 -5.67
C THR A 37 -6.84 12.34 -6.67
N GLU A 38 -5.68 12.29 -7.29
CA GLU A 38 -5.24 13.28 -8.27
C GLU A 38 -6.05 13.20 -9.56
N THR A 39 -6.22 14.36 -10.19
CA THR A 39 -6.92 14.55 -11.45
C THR A 39 -6.09 15.42 -12.40
N GLY A 40 -6.46 15.47 -13.69
CA GLY A 40 -5.70 16.19 -14.71
C GLY A 40 -4.43 15.48 -15.11
N LEU A 41 -4.43 14.15 -15.01
CA LEU A 41 -3.33 13.28 -15.44
C LEU A 41 -3.47 12.90 -16.92
N LEU A 42 -2.36 12.49 -17.53
CA LEU A 42 -2.34 12.00 -18.91
C LEU A 42 -3.25 10.78 -19.07
N ALA A 43 -4.27 10.88 -19.92
CA ALA A 43 -5.17 9.77 -20.25
C ALA A 43 -4.59 8.82 -21.30
N THR A 44 -3.52 9.24 -21.99
CA THR A 44 -2.77 8.44 -22.97
C THR A 44 -1.29 8.71 -22.81
N TRP A 45 -0.46 7.71 -23.09
CA TRP A 45 0.98 7.89 -23.09
C TRP A 45 1.54 7.91 -24.51
N PRO A 46 2.59 8.73 -24.78
CA PRO A 46 3.38 8.60 -25.99
C PRO A 46 4.05 7.21 -26.08
N THR A 47 4.49 6.84 -27.27
CA THR A 47 5.15 5.54 -27.52
C THR A 47 6.37 5.29 -26.61
N ASP A 48 7.11 6.37 -26.30
CA ASP A 48 8.29 6.31 -25.41
C ASP A 48 7.94 6.51 -23.93
N GLY A 49 6.64 6.56 -23.60
CA GLY A 49 6.13 6.84 -22.26
C GLY A 49 6.02 8.33 -21.92
N PRO A 50 5.55 8.66 -20.72
CA PRO A 50 5.53 10.04 -20.23
C PRO A 50 6.95 10.56 -20.03
N PRO A 51 7.15 11.92 -19.96
CA PRO A 51 8.49 12.50 -19.78
C PRO A 51 9.16 12.01 -18.49
N LEU A 52 10.36 11.43 -18.62
CA LEU A 52 11.21 11.08 -17.48
C LEU A 52 11.82 12.37 -16.91
N VAL A 53 11.58 12.61 -15.61
CA VAL A 53 12.09 13.80 -14.91
C VAL A 53 13.48 13.54 -14.36
N TRP A 54 13.65 12.40 -13.67
CA TRP A 54 14.92 11.96 -13.13
C TRP A 54 14.91 10.47 -12.81
N THR A 55 16.10 9.91 -12.69
CA THR A 55 16.36 8.56 -12.16
C THR A 55 17.31 8.67 -10.98
N ALA A 56 16.91 8.15 -9.83
CA ALA A 56 17.81 7.91 -8.70
C ALA A 56 18.33 6.48 -8.76
N THR A 57 19.59 6.29 -8.39
CA THR A 57 20.30 4.99 -8.35
C THR A 57 20.89 4.76 -6.97
N GLU A 58 21.47 3.58 -6.74
CA GLU A 58 22.15 3.25 -5.49
C GLU A 58 21.24 3.28 -4.26
N LEU A 59 19.95 2.92 -4.45
CA LEU A 59 18.98 2.91 -3.36
C LEU A 59 18.93 1.57 -2.58
N GLY A 60 19.92 0.71 -2.82
CA GLY A 60 19.97 -0.63 -2.25
C GLY A 60 18.94 -1.59 -2.83
N GLY A 61 19.15 -2.88 -2.65
CA GLY A 61 18.25 -3.92 -3.14
C GLY A 61 16.99 -4.07 -2.29
N GLY A 62 15.89 -4.52 -2.90
CA GLY A 62 14.65 -4.80 -2.18
C GLY A 62 13.40 -4.64 -3.03
N PHE A 63 12.24 -4.66 -2.36
CA PHE A 63 10.93 -4.65 -2.98
C PHE A 63 9.99 -3.60 -2.35
N ALA A 64 10.49 -2.78 -1.43
CA ALA A 64 9.73 -1.71 -0.83
C ALA A 64 9.30 -0.68 -1.89
N SER A 65 8.08 -0.19 -1.78
CA SER A 65 7.61 0.99 -2.49
C SER A 65 8.14 2.26 -1.83
N VAL A 66 7.63 3.41 -2.23
CA VAL A 66 8.01 4.70 -1.67
C VAL A 66 6.83 5.34 -0.94
N ALA A 67 7.12 6.13 0.10
CA ALA A 67 6.21 7.13 0.62
C ALA A 67 6.66 8.52 0.16
N VAL A 68 5.73 9.38 -0.24
CA VAL A 68 5.99 10.74 -0.72
C VAL A 68 5.24 11.73 0.14
N VAL A 69 5.97 12.62 0.83
CA VAL A 69 5.37 13.62 1.72
C VAL A 69 6.12 14.95 1.56
N GLY A 70 5.40 15.97 1.16
CA GLY A 70 5.96 17.29 0.90
C GLY A 70 7.07 17.25 -0.13
N ASP A 71 8.29 17.62 0.26
CA ASP A 71 9.48 17.67 -0.61
C ASP A 71 10.35 16.41 -0.54
N LYS A 72 9.90 15.33 0.14
CA LYS A 72 10.68 14.14 0.41
C LYS A 72 10.01 12.84 -0.05
N ILE A 73 10.87 11.91 -0.43
CA ILE A 73 10.52 10.52 -0.70
C ILE A 73 11.25 9.65 0.32
N PHE A 74 10.56 8.67 0.88
CA PHE A 74 11.12 7.70 1.82
C PHE A 74 10.98 6.28 1.28
N THR A 75 12.06 5.49 1.40
CA THR A 75 12.08 4.09 1.00
C THR A 75 13.09 3.32 1.82
N THR A 76 13.20 2.00 1.58
CA THR A 76 14.16 1.13 2.23
C THR A 76 14.94 0.33 1.21
N GLY A 77 16.15 -0.11 1.55
CA GLY A 77 16.96 -0.96 0.68
C GLY A 77 18.07 -1.67 1.43
N ASP A 78 18.51 -2.81 0.89
CA ASP A 78 19.67 -3.56 1.35
C ASP A 78 20.96 -3.02 0.73
N PHE A 79 21.91 -2.71 1.57
CA PHE A 79 23.26 -2.29 1.19
C PHE A 79 24.29 -3.37 1.55
N THR A 80 25.57 -3.07 1.34
CA THR A 80 26.64 -4.05 1.57
C THR A 80 26.65 -4.59 3.00
N ASN A 81 26.44 -3.74 3.99
CA ASN A 81 26.55 -4.12 5.41
C ASN A 81 25.22 -4.36 6.11
N GLU A 82 24.18 -3.58 5.75
CA GLU A 82 22.89 -3.57 6.44
C GLU A 82 21.75 -3.10 5.54
N ALA A 83 20.53 -3.29 5.99
CA ALA A 83 19.35 -2.65 5.41
C ALA A 83 19.25 -1.21 5.95
N CYS A 84 18.83 -0.27 5.10
CA CYS A 84 18.72 1.14 5.47
C CYS A 84 17.35 1.72 5.10
N VAL A 85 17.00 2.80 5.79
CA VAL A 85 15.95 3.75 5.39
C VAL A 85 16.63 4.92 4.68
N LEU A 86 16.04 5.37 3.59
CA LEU A 86 16.54 6.50 2.80
C LEU A 86 15.49 7.59 2.70
N ALA A 87 15.94 8.86 2.71
CA ALA A 87 15.14 9.98 2.25
C ALA A 87 15.78 10.60 1.03
N LEU A 88 14.95 10.93 0.03
CA LEU A 88 15.36 11.57 -1.21
C LEU A 88 14.58 12.89 -1.37
N ASN A 89 15.17 13.84 -2.08
CA ASN A 89 14.48 15.03 -2.53
C ASN A 89 13.53 14.70 -3.68
N VAL A 90 12.24 15.04 -3.57
CA VAL A 90 11.21 14.70 -4.56
C VAL A 90 11.45 15.32 -5.93
N LYS A 91 12.05 16.53 -5.98
CA LYS A 91 12.29 17.25 -7.26
C LYS A 91 13.50 16.75 -8.03
N THR A 92 14.49 16.18 -7.33
CA THR A 92 15.79 15.87 -7.94
C THR A 92 16.19 14.40 -7.85
N GLY A 93 15.50 13.61 -7.03
CA GLY A 93 15.88 12.23 -6.73
C GLY A 93 17.16 12.09 -5.88
N LYS A 94 17.83 13.20 -5.50
CA LYS A 94 19.05 13.16 -4.71
C LYS A 94 18.79 12.70 -3.28
N GLN A 95 19.65 11.80 -2.79
CA GLN A 95 19.60 11.35 -1.41
C GLN A 95 19.88 12.53 -0.44
N LEU A 96 19.03 12.66 0.56
CA LEU A 96 19.15 13.64 1.63
C LEU A 96 19.85 13.06 2.86
N TRP A 97 19.44 11.83 3.23
CA TRP A 97 20.04 11.07 4.32
C TRP A 97 19.77 9.57 4.15
N GLN A 98 20.54 8.77 4.87
CA GLN A 98 20.43 7.32 4.98
C GLN A 98 20.68 6.92 6.43
N SER A 99 19.83 6.03 6.96
CA SER A 99 19.92 5.57 8.35
C SER A 99 19.78 4.06 8.45
N PRO A 100 20.46 3.40 9.39
CA PRO A 100 20.36 1.96 9.60
C PRO A 100 18.92 1.53 9.90
N LEU A 101 18.43 0.52 9.17
CA LEU A 101 17.17 -0.15 9.48
C LEU A 101 17.43 -1.42 10.30
N GLY A 102 18.35 -2.26 9.87
CA GLY A 102 18.68 -3.49 10.55
C GLY A 102 19.40 -4.49 9.66
N LYS A 103 19.26 -5.77 9.97
CA LYS A 103 19.94 -6.84 9.25
C LYS A 103 19.49 -6.91 7.79
N ARG A 104 20.46 -6.97 6.85
CA ARG A 104 20.22 -7.19 5.41
C ARG A 104 19.96 -8.65 5.06
N GLY A 105 19.48 -8.87 3.85
CA GLY A 105 19.35 -10.19 3.26
C GLY A 105 17.97 -10.82 3.50
N GLY A 106 17.93 -12.10 3.80
CA GLY A 106 16.68 -12.83 4.04
C GLY A 106 15.90 -13.19 2.79
N GLY A 107 14.63 -13.48 3.00
CA GLY A 107 13.68 -13.68 1.91
C GLY A 107 13.85 -14.93 1.08
N ASN A 108 14.55 -15.95 1.58
CA ASN A 108 14.66 -17.27 0.92
C ASN A 108 14.87 -17.17 -0.60
N GLY A 109 15.96 -16.48 -1.02
CA GLY A 109 16.28 -16.22 -2.43
C GLY A 109 15.77 -14.88 -3.00
N PHE A 110 14.99 -14.12 -2.22
CA PHE A 110 14.47 -12.79 -2.57
C PHE A 110 14.86 -11.77 -1.49
N PRO A 111 16.14 -11.40 -1.37
CA PRO A 111 16.65 -10.55 -0.30
C PRO A 111 16.14 -9.12 -0.40
N GLY A 112 16.10 -8.46 0.76
CA GLY A 112 15.81 -7.04 0.88
C GLY A 112 14.43 -6.72 1.47
N PRO A 113 14.28 -5.51 2.02
CA PRO A 113 13.06 -5.06 2.66
C PRO A 113 11.91 -4.91 1.66
N ARG A 114 10.69 -5.13 2.16
CA ARG A 114 9.45 -5.13 1.38
C ARG A 114 8.43 -4.11 1.87
N ALA A 115 8.43 -3.86 3.19
CA ALA A 115 7.52 -2.91 3.80
C ALA A 115 7.79 -1.49 3.28
N THR A 116 6.73 -0.77 2.91
CA THR A 116 6.81 0.65 2.58
C THR A 116 6.88 1.46 3.88
N PRO A 117 7.78 2.43 4.00
CA PRO A 117 7.79 3.35 5.12
C PRO A 117 6.46 4.10 5.27
N THR A 118 6.09 4.40 6.52
CA THR A 118 4.93 5.23 6.83
C THR A 118 5.39 6.52 7.46
N VAL A 119 4.90 7.65 6.95
CA VAL A 119 5.26 8.99 7.40
C VAL A 119 4.07 9.63 8.13
N ASP A 120 4.34 10.20 9.30
CA ASP A 120 3.35 10.96 10.06
C ASP A 120 4.02 12.18 10.70
N GLY A 121 3.77 13.34 10.14
CA GLY A 121 4.38 14.60 10.55
C GLY A 121 5.91 14.58 10.49
N ALA A 122 6.56 14.73 11.62
CA ALA A 122 8.01 14.74 11.72
C ALA A 122 8.67 13.34 11.83
N LEU A 123 7.87 12.28 11.81
CA LEU A 123 8.32 10.90 12.03
C LEU A 123 8.13 10.04 10.78
N VAL A 124 9.07 9.13 10.55
CA VAL A 124 8.98 8.04 9.59
C VAL A 124 9.22 6.71 10.29
N PHE A 125 8.36 5.75 10.01
CA PHE A 125 8.37 4.39 10.55
C PHE A 125 8.72 3.43 9.43
N ALA A 126 9.70 2.56 9.65
CA ALA A 126 10.13 1.57 8.68
C ALA A 126 10.31 0.19 9.34
N LEU A 127 9.93 -0.85 8.60
CA LEU A 127 10.03 -2.25 9.03
C LEU A 127 10.95 -3.01 8.08
N GLY A 128 11.97 -3.64 8.65
CA GLY A 128 12.89 -4.54 7.96
C GLY A 128 12.36 -6.00 7.93
N GLN A 129 12.89 -6.80 7.01
CA GLN A 129 12.45 -8.18 6.80
C GLN A 129 12.70 -9.13 7.99
N TYR A 130 13.59 -8.77 8.91
CA TYR A 130 13.84 -9.54 10.14
C TYR A 130 13.06 -9.02 11.36
N GLY A 131 12.13 -8.04 11.13
CA GLY A 131 11.30 -7.48 12.17
C GLY A 131 11.88 -6.23 12.84
N ASP A 132 13.03 -5.73 12.39
CA ASP A 132 13.57 -4.45 12.85
C ASP A 132 12.60 -3.32 12.50
N LEU A 133 12.04 -2.68 13.52
CA LEU A 133 11.07 -1.57 13.39
C LEU A 133 11.73 -0.32 13.98
N VAL A 134 11.88 0.71 13.14
CA VAL A 134 12.52 1.96 13.54
C VAL A 134 11.57 3.14 13.38
N CYS A 135 11.68 4.10 14.29
CA CYS A 135 11.13 5.44 14.19
C CYS A 135 12.28 6.43 14.03
N LEU A 136 12.25 7.22 12.98
CA LEU A 136 13.29 8.19 12.66
C LEU A 136 12.66 9.57 12.46
N HIS A 137 13.45 10.64 12.65
CA HIS A 137 13.05 11.98 12.22
C HIS A 137 13.08 12.12 10.69
N THR A 138 12.03 12.68 10.10
CA THR A 138 11.95 12.91 8.64
C THR A 138 12.97 13.91 8.12
N THR A 139 13.52 14.76 8.99
CA THR A 139 14.44 15.85 8.62
C THR A 139 15.86 15.37 8.37
N ASP A 140 16.38 14.48 9.23
CA ASP A 140 17.80 14.11 9.27
C ASP A 140 18.05 12.59 9.45
N GLY A 141 16.98 11.80 9.57
CA GLY A 141 17.06 10.35 9.74
C GLY A 141 17.55 9.89 11.11
N LYS A 142 17.66 10.81 12.10
CA LYS A 142 18.05 10.41 13.46
C LYS A 142 17.01 9.50 14.09
N GLU A 143 17.50 8.43 14.73
CA GLU A 143 16.65 7.47 15.41
C GLU A 143 16.02 8.06 16.67
N VAL A 144 14.70 7.89 16.79
CA VAL A 144 13.91 8.23 17.97
C VAL A 144 13.80 7.01 18.86
N TRP A 145 13.45 5.87 18.30
CA TRP A 145 13.39 4.58 18.97
C TRP A 145 13.47 3.41 17.98
N ARG A 146 13.83 2.24 18.52
CA ARG A 146 13.92 0.98 17.79
C ARG A 146 13.24 -0.13 18.58
N LYS A 147 12.59 -1.05 17.86
CA LYS A 147 12.05 -2.32 18.35
C LYS A 147 12.34 -3.42 17.33
N ASN A 148 12.11 -4.67 17.72
CA ASN A 148 12.14 -5.78 16.79
C ASN A 148 10.91 -6.67 17.02
N LEU A 149 10.10 -6.88 15.96
CA LEU A 149 8.84 -7.62 16.07
C LEU A 149 9.06 -9.08 16.48
N ALA A 150 10.17 -9.70 16.05
CA ALA A 150 10.48 -11.09 16.38
C ALA A 150 11.05 -11.26 17.78
N THR A 151 12.05 -10.47 18.17
CA THR A 151 12.78 -10.66 19.43
C THR A 151 12.10 -10.00 20.62
N ASP A 152 11.58 -8.78 20.46
CA ASP A 152 10.97 -8.03 21.57
C ASP A 152 9.53 -8.45 21.84
N PHE A 153 8.83 -8.96 20.79
CA PHE A 153 7.42 -9.31 20.88
C PHE A 153 7.13 -10.77 20.58
N GLY A 154 8.15 -11.64 20.45
CA GLY A 154 7.96 -13.06 20.18
C GLY A 154 7.30 -13.36 18.83
N GLY A 155 7.42 -12.41 17.89
CA GLY A 155 6.73 -12.46 16.60
C GLY A 155 7.09 -13.68 15.75
N LYS A 156 6.13 -14.15 14.98
CA LYS A 156 6.24 -15.33 14.10
C LYS A 156 5.58 -15.05 12.75
N MET A 157 6.33 -15.27 11.68
CA MET A 157 5.85 -15.22 10.30
C MET A 157 5.24 -16.56 9.88
N MET A 158 4.27 -16.50 8.95
CA MET A 158 3.67 -17.70 8.34
C MET A 158 4.64 -18.48 7.47
N SER A 159 5.68 -17.84 6.94
CA SER A 159 6.71 -18.44 6.09
C SER A 159 8.01 -17.62 6.10
N ASP A 160 9.03 -18.03 5.32
CA ASP A 160 10.43 -17.63 5.50
C ASP A 160 10.88 -16.41 4.67
N TRP A 161 9.96 -15.65 4.06
CA TRP A 161 10.34 -14.47 3.28
C TRP A 161 10.49 -13.19 4.09
N GLY A 162 10.24 -13.25 5.41
CA GLY A 162 10.38 -12.14 6.33
C GLY A 162 9.18 -11.19 6.36
N TYR A 163 9.21 -10.22 7.29
CA TYR A 163 8.14 -9.25 7.45
C TYR A 163 7.98 -8.37 6.21
N SER A 164 6.74 -8.08 5.82
CA SER A 164 6.39 -7.32 4.62
C SER A 164 5.23 -6.37 4.83
N ASP A 165 4.46 -6.51 5.92
CA ASP A 165 3.39 -5.57 6.25
C ASP A 165 3.96 -4.18 6.49
N SER A 166 3.28 -3.17 6.01
CA SER A 166 3.70 -1.77 6.20
C SER A 166 3.05 -1.22 7.46
N PRO A 167 3.80 -0.59 8.38
CA PRO A 167 3.26 -0.02 9.61
C PRO A 167 2.07 0.92 9.35
N LEU A 168 1.07 0.92 10.24
CA LEU A 168 -0.10 1.78 10.14
C LEU A 168 -0.15 2.75 11.30
N VAL A 169 -0.15 4.06 11.03
CA VAL A 169 -0.35 5.08 12.07
C VAL A 169 -1.84 5.38 12.23
N LEU A 170 -2.31 5.39 13.47
CA LEU A 170 -3.67 5.77 13.86
C LEU A 170 -3.62 6.64 15.11
N GLY A 171 -3.77 7.93 14.95
CA GLY A 171 -3.64 8.91 16.04
C GLY A 171 -2.24 8.87 16.67
N ASP A 172 -2.15 8.48 17.93
CA ASP A 172 -0.90 8.31 18.67
C ASP A 172 -0.32 6.88 18.62
N LYS A 173 -1.02 5.97 17.91
CA LYS A 173 -0.66 4.56 17.82
C LYS A 173 0.07 4.25 16.51
N LEU A 174 1.08 3.38 16.59
CA LEU A 174 1.68 2.67 15.48
C LEU A 174 1.26 1.20 15.57
N LEU A 175 0.55 0.72 14.56
CA LEU A 175 0.09 -0.67 14.50
C LEU A 175 0.99 -1.48 13.57
N CYS A 176 1.37 -2.68 14.03
CA CYS A 176 2.18 -3.65 13.31
C CYS A 176 1.66 -5.06 13.57
N THR A 177 2.12 -6.01 12.76
CA THR A 177 1.71 -7.42 12.84
C THR A 177 2.91 -8.30 13.20
N PRO A 178 3.31 -8.39 14.49
CA PRO A 178 4.34 -9.35 14.91
C PRO A 178 3.91 -10.80 14.65
N GLY A 179 2.63 -11.12 14.82
CA GLY A 179 2.12 -12.49 14.74
C GLY A 179 2.56 -13.38 15.91
N GLY A 180 1.92 -14.54 16.09
CA GLY A 180 2.29 -15.55 17.06
C GLY A 180 1.47 -15.52 18.35
N LYS A 181 1.83 -16.43 19.26
CA LYS A 181 1.03 -16.80 20.45
C LYS A 181 0.72 -15.64 21.42
N ASP A 182 1.51 -14.58 21.39
CA ASP A 182 1.35 -13.44 22.29
C ASP A 182 0.48 -12.32 21.69
N GLY A 183 -0.15 -12.58 20.55
CA GLY A 183 -1.07 -11.70 19.82
C GLY A 183 -0.54 -11.33 18.42
N THR A 184 -1.44 -11.40 17.44
CA THR A 184 -1.11 -11.18 16.04
C THR A 184 -0.80 -9.71 15.74
N VAL A 185 -1.57 -8.77 16.30
CA VAL A 185 -1.43 -7.33 16.09
C VAL A 185 -1.00 -6.64 17.38
N ILE A 186 -0.13 -5.65 17.25
CA ILE A 186 0.32 -4.80 18.35
C ILE A 186 0.10 -3.33 18.01
N ALA A 187 -0.27 -2.53 19.02
CA ALA A 187 -0.20 -1.08 18.97
C ALA A 187 0.89 -0.58 19.90
N LEU A 188 1.75 0.23 19.34
CA LEU A 188 2.82 0.94 20.06
C LEU A 188 2.48 2.43 20.11
N ASN A 189 2.90 3.12 21.14
CA ASN A 189 2.93 4.58 21.12
C ASN A 189 3.94 5.03 20.06
N LYS A 190 3.48 5.77 19.05
CA LYS A 190 4.30 6.13 17.88
C LYS A 190 5.53 6.97 18.24
N ASN A 191 5.49 7.74 19.35
CA ASN A 191 6.59 8.62 19.77
C ASN A 191 7.63 7.91 20.63
N THR A 192 7.27 6.81 21.32
CA THR A 192 8.16 6.16 22.32
C THR A 192 8.44 4.69 22.03
N GLY A 193 7.66 4.04 21.15
CA GLY A 193 7.72 2.60 20.93
C GLY A 193 7.19 1.76 22.11
N ALA A 194 6.57 2.37 23.14
CA ALA A 194 5.97 1.65 24.25
C ALA A 194 4.69 0.92 23.81
N VAL A 195 4.48 -0.30 24.31
CA VAL A 195 3.26 -1.07 24.00
C VAL A 195 2.05 -0.40 24.63
N ILE A 196 1.00 -0.17 23.82
CA ILE A 196 -0.31 0.28 24.29
C ILE A 196 -1.23 -0.94 24.49
N TRP A 197 -1.34 -1.81 23.48
CA TRP A 197 -2.11 -3.05 23.56
C TRP A 197 -1.58 -4.13 22.60
N ARG A 198 -2.01 -5.37 22.82
CA ARG A 198 -1.83 -6.51 21.91
C ARG A 198 -3.17 -7.23 21.72
N SER A 199 -3.41 -7.77 20.52
CA SER A 199 -4.61 -8.55 20.21
C SER A 199 -4.49 -9.98 20.73
N SER A 200 -4.59 -10.20 22.04
CA SER A 200 -4.36 -11.49 22.69
C SER A 200 -5.34 -12.60 22.28
N GLU A 201 -6.51 -12.24 21.76
CA GLU A 201 -7.55 -13.19 21.30
C GLU A 201 -7.33 -13.67 19.86
N LEU A 202 -6.44 -13.01 19.08
CA LEU A 202 -6.00 -13.43 17.77
C LEU A 202 -4.50 -13.73 17.83
N THR A 203 -4.12 -15.01 17.60
CA THR A 203 -2.77 -15.52 17.83
C THR A 203 -2.14 -16.12 16.58
N ASP A 204 -2.65 -15.79 15.42
CA ASP A 204 -2.13 -16.24 14.13
C ASP A 204 -0.72 -15.73 13.87
N LYS A 205 0.03 -16.45 13.06
CA LYS A 205 1.28 -15.97 12.52
C LYS A 205 1.05 -14.77 11.60
N ALA A 206 2.01 -13.86 11.55
CA ALA A 206 1.97 -12.72 10.62
C ALA A 206 1.98 -13.21 9.17
N ALA A 207 1.11 -12.63 8.36
CA ALA A 207 1.14 -12.76 6.91
C ALA A 207 1.97 -11.61 6.28
N TYR A 208 1.86 -11.41 4.99
CA TYR A 208 2.50 -10.33 4.23
C TYR A 208 1.54 -9.18 3.96
N SER A 209 0.24 -9.40 4.25
CA SER A 209 -0.83 -8.42 4.08
C SER A 209 -0.72 -7.30 5.10
N SER A 210 -0.91 -6.08 4.65
CA SER A 210 -0.90 -4.89 5.51
C SER A 210 -2.27 -4.63 6.12
N LEU A 211 -2.28 -4.09 7.34
CA LEU A 211 -3.48 -3.70 8.07
C LEU A 211 -4.26 -2.59 7.33
N VAL A 212 -5.57 -2.61 7.47
CA VAL A 212 -6.46 -1.54 6.99
C VAL A 212 -7.31 -1.04 8.15
N ILE A 213 -7.51 0.28 8.24
CA ILE A 213 -8.49 0.89 9.14
C ILE A 213 -9.73 1.26 8.34
N THR A 214 -10.90 0.85 8.79
CA THR A 214 -12.16 1.13 8.11
C THR A 214 -13.34 1.14 9.08
N LYS A 215 -14.47 1.67 8.64
CA LYS A 215 -15.72 1.63 9.41
C LYS A 215 -16.60 0.50 8.90
N LEU A 216 -16.88 -0.52 9.75
CA LEU A 216 -17.74 -1.65 9.44
C LEU A 216 -18.86 -1.73 10.48
N ALA A 217 -20.09 -1.94 10.01
CA ALA A 217 -21.30 -1.96 10.86
C ALA A 217 -21.35 -0.77 11.85
N GLY A 218 -20.95 0.41 11.35
CA GLY A 218 -20.99 1.66 12.12
C GLY A 218 -19.80 1.90 13.07
N VAL A 219 -18.82 0.98 13.18
CA VAL A 219 -17.69 1.06 14.11
C VAL A 219 -16.36 1.04 13.38
N SER A 220 -15.42 1.91 13.79
CA SER A 220 -14.04 1.90 13.29
C SER A 220 -13.32 0.63 13.75
N GLN A 221 -12.65 -0.06 12.84
CA GLN A 221 -12.00 -1.35 13.08
C GLN A 221 -10.69 -1.44 12.31
N VAL A 222 -9.72 -2.12 12.90
CA VAL A 222 -8.52 -2.59 12.21
C VAL A 222 -8.84 -3.94 11.59
N VAL A 223 -8.75 -4.04 10.26
CA VAL A 223 -8.91 -5.30 9.54
C VAL A 223 -7.56 -5.91 9.27
N VAL A 224 -7.40 -7.18 9.63
CA VAL A 224 -6.18 -7.97 9.42
C VAL A 224 -6.51 -9.26 8.66
N LEU A 225 -5.70 -9.56 7.64
CA LEU A 225 -5.74 -10.83 6.91
C LEU A 225 -4.47 -11.61 7.23
N THR A 226 -4.64 -12.81 7.79
CA THR A 226 -3.55 -13.72 8.11
C THR A 226 -3.53 -14.93 7.16
N GLY A 227 -2.71 -15.93 7.46
CA GLY A 227 -2.75 -17.22 6.78
C GLY A 227 -3.90 -18.13 7.24
N GLU A 228 -4.62 -17.77 8.30
CA GLU A 228 -5.64 -18.59 8.94
C GLU A 228 -7.00 -17.90 9.02
N HIS A 229 -7.00 -16.57 9.26
CA HIS A 229 -8.23 -15.81 9.47
C HIS A 229 -8.22 -14.46 8.74
N LEU A 230 -9.43 -13.97 8.48
CA LEU A 230 -9.74 -12.56 8.33
C LEU A 230 -10.38 -12.08 9.62
N ALA A 231 -9.91 -10.99 10.21
CA ALA A 231 -10.42 -10.53 11.50
C ALA A 231 -10.55 -9.00 11.58
N GLY A 232 -11.47 -8.55 12.42
CA GLY A 232 -11.65 -7.16 12.83
C GLY A 232 -11.30 -6.96 14.30
N ILE A 233 -10.49 -5.94 14.58
CA ILE A 233 -9.96 -5.63 15.91
C ILE A 233 -10.36 -4.22 16.29
N ASP A 234 -10.72 -4.02 17.55
CA ASP A 234 -10.99 -2.70 18.13
C ASP A 234 -9.68 -1.89 18.17
N PRO A 235 -9.60 -0.72 17.50
CA PRO A 235 -8.37 0.05 17.38
C PRO A 235 -7.88 0.68 18.68
N ASP A 236 -8.73 0.79 19.68
CA ASP A 236 -8.38 1.42 20.96
C ASP A 236 -7.91 0.42 22.01
N THR A 237 -8.44 -0.80 21.97
CA THR A 237 -8.21 -1.80 23.02
C THR A 237 -7.44 -3.05 22.54
N GLY A 238 -7.37 -3.30 21.22
CA GLY A 238 -6.84 -4.53 20.66
C GLY A 238 -7.75 -5.74 20.78
N LYS A 239 -8.99 -5.55 21.28
CA LYS A 239 -9.98 -6.62 21.42
C LYS A 239 -10.42 -7.16 20.07
N LEU A 240 -10.53 -8.48 19.94
CA LEU A 240 -11.13 -9.12 18.78
C LEU A 240 -12.62 -8.80 18.72
N LEU A 241 -13.09 -8.20 17.62
CA LEU A 241 -14.51 -7.91 17.40
C LEU A 241 -15.20 -9.07 16.66
N TRP A 242 -14.53 -9.61 15.68
CA TRP A 242 -14.97 -10.77 14.89
C TRP A 242 -13.77 -11.41 14.19
N SER A 243 -13.91 -12.70 13.86
CA SER A 243 -13.02 -13.40 12.96
C SER A 243 -13.80 -14.35 12.06
N ALA A 244 -13.29 -14.57 10.87
CA ALA A 244 -13.79 -15.56 9.92
C ALA A 244 -12.62 -16.46 9.51
N PRO A 245 -12.75 -17.79 9.59
CA PRO A 245 -11.76 -18.71 9.05
C PRO A 245 -11.54 -18.44 7.56
N ARG A 246 -10.29 -18.24 7.18
CA ARG A 246 -9.90 -18.04 5.79
C ARG A 246 -8.49 -18.54 5.58
N THR A 247 -8.38 -19.80 5.18
CA THR A 247 -7.09 -20.47 4.96
C THR A 247 -6.38 -19.86 3.76
N GLY A 248 -5.16 -19.37 3.99
CA GLY A 248 -4.21 -19.01 2.96
C GLY A 248 -3.20 -20.12 2.71
N ALA A 249 -2.39 -19.98 1.68
CA ALA A 249 -1.30 -20.92 1.40
C ALA A 249 -0.02 -20.14 1.10
N THR A 250 1.12 -20.68 1.46
CA THR A 250 2.49 -20.22 1.15
C THR A 250 2.75 -18.75 1.52
N ALA A 251 2.02 -17.80 0.92
CA ALA A 251 2.07 -16.38 1.23
C ALA A 251 0.71 -15.73 1.00
N VAL A 252 0.27 -14.90 1.95
CA VAL A 252 -0.93 -14.08 1.89
C VAL A 252 -0.48 -12.62 1.87
N ALA A 253 -0.47 -12.00 0.69
CA ALA A 253 0.11 -10.67 0.50
C ALA A 253 -0.90 -9.54 0.20
N PRO A 254 -1.97 -9.76 -0.58
CA PRO A 254 -2.90 -8.69 -0.91
C PRO A 254 -3.56 -8.08 0.32
N THR A 255 -3.63 -6.76 0.32
CA THR A 255 -4.32 -5.97 1.36
C THR A 255 -5.84 -6.12 1.20
N PRO A 256 -6.62 -6.29 2.29
CA PRO A 256 -8.07 -6.32 2.23
C PRO A 256 -8.66 -5.04 1.62
N VAL A 257 -9.76 -5.17 0.87
CA VAL A 257 -10.51 -4.05 0.31
C VAL A 257 -11.88 -3.99 0.95
N CYS A 258 -12.25 -2.82 1.47
CA CYS A 258 -13.46 -2.64 2.26
C CYS A 258 -14.42 -1.65 1.61
N LYS A 259 -15.72 -2.02 1.54
CA LYS A 259 -16.81 -1.15 1.07
C LYS A 259 -18.15 -1.65 1.61
N ASP A 260 -19.04 -0.75 2.01
CA ASP A 260 -20.45 -1.01 2.39
C ASP A 260 -20.60 -2.14 3.43
N ASP A 261 -19.80 -2.10 4.50
CA ASP A 261 -19.68 -3.15 5.53
C ASP A 261 -19.22 -4.52 5.00
N CYS A 262 -18.68 -4.58 3.81
CA CYS A 262 -18.10 -5.79 3.24
C CYS A 262 -16.57 -5.69 3.18
N VAL A 263 -15.92 -6.84 3.33
CA VAL A 263 -14.48 -7.00 3.22
C VAL A 263 -14.18 -8.04 2.15
N PHE A 264 -13.56 -7.59 1.07
CA PHE A 264 -13.04 -8.47 0.01
C PHE A 264 -11.59 -8.81 0.29
N VAL A 265 -11.25 -10.07 0.16
CA VAL A 265 -9.89 -10.60 0.30
C VAL A 265 -9.56 -11.55 -0.82
N THR A 266 -8.29 -11.60 -1.20
CA THR A 266 -7.78 -12.55 -2.18
C THR A 266 -6.40 -13.03 -1.79
N SER A 267 -5.97 -14.17 -2.29
CA SER A 267 -4.58 -14.61 -2.23
C SER A 267 -4.24 -15.57 -3.36
N GLY A 268 -2.95 -15.64 -3.66
CA GLY A 268 -2.36 -16.51 -4.66
C GLY A 268 -2.40 -17.99 -4.28
N TYR A 269 -1.57 -18.78 -4.96
CA TYR A 269 -1.38 -20.21 -4.68
C TYR A 269 -2.68 -21.03 -4.79
N LYS A 270 -3.53 -20.70 -5.77
CA LYS A 270 -4.82 -21.35 -6.07
C LYS A 270 -5.90 -21.18 -4.98
N ILE A 271 -5.72 -20.26 -4.03
CA ILE A 271 -6.73 -20.02 -2.98
C ILE A 271 -7.95 -19.27 -3.53
N GLY A 272 -7.74 -18.13 -4.21
CA GLY A 272 -8.85 -17.33 -4.74
C GLY A 272 -9.26 -16.17 -3.86
N CYS A 273 -10.54 -15.80 -3.93
CA CYS A 273 -11.09 -14.64 -3.26
C CYS A 273 -12.39 -14.95 -2.50
N ASN A 274 -12.67 -14.12 -1.50
CA ASN A 274 -13.87 -14.17 -0.68
C ASN A 274 -14.41 -12.76 -0.45
N LEU A 275 -15.71 -12.64 -0.29
CA LEU A 275 -16.36 -11.44 0.26
C LEU A 275 -17.06 -11.81 1.55
N PHE A 276 -16.79 -11.04 2.61
CA PHE A 276 -17.46 -11.17 3.90
C PHE A 276 -18.30 -9.93 4.20
N LYS A 277 -19.54 -10.12 4.58
CA LYS A 277 -20.41 -9.06 5.12
C LYS A 277 -20.28 -9.02 6.64
N ILE A 278 -20.00 -7.84 7.18
CA ILE A 278 -19.92 -7.61 8.61
C ILE A 278 -21.22 -6.99 9.09
N THR A 279 -21.85 -7.63 10.06
CA THR A 279 -23.08 -7.14 10.72
C THR A 279 -22.84 -7.00 12.20
N ARG A 280 -23.72 -6.25 12.88
CA ARG A 280 -23.64 -6.01 14.32
C ARG A 280 -25.01 -6.10 14.97
N ALA A 281 -25.09 -6.83 16.09
CA ALA A 281 -26.24 -6.89 16.97
C ALA A 281 -25.79 -6.49 18.39
N GLY A 282 -26.18 -5.29 18.84
CA GLY A 282 -25.70 -4.74 20.11
C GLY A 282 -24.18 -4.52 20.12
N LYS A 283 -23.45 -5.31 20.91
CA LYS A 283 -21.98 -5.29 20.99
C LYS A 283 -21.31 -6.41 20.18
N GLU A 284 -22.07 -7.36 19.67
CA GLU A 284 -21.57 -8.54 18.97
C GLU A 284 -21.49 -8.29 17.46
N PHE A 285 -20.38 -8.66 16.86
CA PHE A 285 -20.16 -8.60 15.42
C PHE A 285 -20.18 -10.00 14.83
N GLN A 286 -20.66 -10.10 13.60
CA GLN A 286 -20.66 -11.33 12.82
C GLN A 286 -20.11 -11.08 11.44
N ALA A 287 -19.20 -11.94 10.99
CA ALA A 287 -18.73 -12.01 9.61
C ALA A 287 -19.46 -13.14 8.89
N THR A 288 -20.17 -12.84 7.82
CA THR A 288 -20.86 -13.83 6.98
C THR A 288 -20.22 -13.87 5.61
N GLU A 289 -19.74 -15.06 5.19
CA GLU A 289 -19.23 -15.25 3.84
C GLU A 289 -20.37 -15.13 2.82
N MET A 290 -20.23 -14.20 1.89
CA MET A 290 -21.20 -13.94 0.82
C MET A 290 -20.89 -14.80 -0.41
N TYR A 291 -19.60 -14.94 -0.72
CA TYR A 291 -19.09 -15.85 -1.74
C TYR A 291 -17.63 -16.20 -1.51
N THR A 292 -17.24 -17.33 -2.07
CA THR A 292 -15.86 -17.77 -2.28
C THR A 292 -15.72 -18.32 -3.69
N ASN A 293 -14.65 -17.94 -4.41
CA ASN A 293 -14.39 -18.48 -5.74
C ASN A 293 -12.91 -18.26 -6.15
N THR A 294 -12.55 -18.71 -7.36
CA THR A 294 -11.21 -18.58 -7.94
C THR A 294 -11.15 -17.59 -9.10
N GLU A 295 -12.10 -16.64 -9.17
CA GLU A 295 -12.08 -15.60 -10.21
C GLU A 295 -10.91 -14.63 -10.02
N MET A 296 -10.54 -14.34 -8.76
CA MET A 296 -9.37 -13.54 -8.43
C MET A 296 -8.40 -14.34 -7.57
N ILE A 297 -7.36 -14.88 -8.19
CA ILE A 297 -6.23 -15.53 -7.52
C ILE A 297 -5.06 -14.55 -7.56
N ASN A 298 -5.03 -13.55 -6.67
CA ASN A 298 -4.01 -12.52 -6.69
C ASN A 298 -2.83 -12.90 -5.79
N HIS A 299 -1.62 -12.83 -6.32
CA HIS A 299 -0.41 -13.26 -5.62
C HIS A 299 0.17 -12.14 -4.75
N HIS A 300 0.72 -11.09 -5.35
CA HIS A 300 1.36 -9.97 -4.64
C HIS A 300 1.10 -8.60 -5.28
N GLY A 301 0.47 -8.57 -6.46
CA GLY A 301 0.23 -7.33 -7.21
C GLY A 301 -0.83 -6.43 -6.59
N GLY A 302 -1.61 -6.96 -5.63
CA GLY A 302 -2.72 -6.25 -5.03
C GLY A 302 -3.93 -6.16 -5.95
N VAL A 303 -4.99 -5.58 -5.40
CA VAL A 303 -6.24 -5.29 -6.13
C VAL A 303 -6.71 -3.88 -5.77
N VAL A 304 -7.47 -3.24 -6.65
CA VAL A 304 -8.14 -1.97 -6.40
C VAL A 304 -9.63 -2.09 -6.66
N LEU A 305 -10.45 -1.39 -5.88
CA LEU A 305 -11.88 -1.30 -6.05
C LEU A 305 -12.24 0.07 -6.65
N VAL A 306 -12.74 0.06 -7.87
CA VAL A 306 -13.21 1.28 -8.54
C VAL A 306 -14.71 1.13 -8.85
N GLY A 307 -15.52 1.99 -8.27
CA GLY A 307 -16.97 1.86 -8.35
C GLY A 307 -17.47 0.57 -7.72
N GLU A 308 -18.05 -0.32 -8.53
CA GLU A 308 -18.57 -1.63 -8.10
C GLU A 308 -17.68 -2.79 -8.57
N ASN A 309 -16.45 -2.50 -9.06
CA ASN A 309 -15.60 -3.52 -9.67
C ASN A 309 -14.21 -3.57 -9.00
N VAL A 310 -13.74 -4.79 -8.76
CA VAL A 310 -12.38 -5.09 -8.29
C VAL A 310 -11.51 -5.41 -9.51
N TYR A 311 -10.36 -4.76 -9.59
CA TYR A 311 -9.37 -4.98 -10.64
C TYR A 311 -8.09 -5.55 -10.06
N GLY A 312 -7.50 -6.53 -10.73
CA GLY A 312 -6.23 -7.14 -10.33
C GLY A 312 -5.77 -8.20 -11.31
N PHE A 313 -4.56 -8.70 -11.12
CA PHE A 313 -4.07 -9.84 -11.88
C PHE A 313 -4.47 -11.14 -11.18
N SER A 314 -5.16 -12.03 -11.90
CA SER A 314 -5.53 -13.36 -11.43
C SER A 314 -4.64 -14.42 -12.06
N ASP A 315 -3.94 -15.21 -11.24
CA ASP A 315 -3.10 -16.31 -11.72
C ASP A 315 -3.92 -17.28 -12.61
N GLY A 316 -3.42 -17.53 -13.82
CA GLY A 316 -4.08 -18.35 -14.83
C GLY A 316 -5.12 -17.64 -15.71
N LYS A 317 -5.72 -16.53 -15.24
CA LYS A 317 -6.74 -15.77 -15.98
C LYS A 317 -6.21 -14.48 -16.62
N GLY A 318 -5.17 -13.87 -16.03
CA GLY A 318 -4.64 -12.57 -16.45
C GLY A 318 -5.25 -11.40 -15.67
N TRP A 319 -5.21 -10.21 -16.23
CA TRP A 319 -5.86 -9.03 -15.66
C TRP A 319 -7.38 -9.21 -15.68
N THR A 320 -7.99 -9.03 -14.55
CA THR A 320 -9.38 -9.37 -14.29
C THR A 320 -10.12 -8.18 -13.71
N CYS A 321 -11.29 -7.90 -14.28
CA CYS A 321 -12.33 -7.07 -13.67
C CYS A 321 -13.39 -8.01 -13.08
N LEU A 322 -13.67 -7.86 -11.80
CA LEU A 322 -14.60 -8.70 -11.06
C LEU A 322 -15.67 -7.83 -10.41
N ASN A 323 -16.94 -8.22 -10.48
CA ASN A 323 -18.00 -7.54 -9.75
C ASN A 323 -17.81 -7.76 -8.25
N PHE A 324 -17.71 -6.67 -7.49
CA PHE A 324 -17.43 -6.73 -6.05
C PHE A 324 -18.50 -7.49 -5.26
N LYS A 325 -19.80 -7.31 -5.62
CA LYS A 325 -20.92 -7.88 -4.87
C LYS A 325 -21.18 -9.35 -5.19
N THR A 326 -21.01 -9.74 -6.48
CA THR A 326 -21.32 -11.11 -6.92
C THR A 326 -20.11 -12.02 -7.00
N GLY A 327 -18.90 -11.47 -7.08
CA GLY A 327 -17.68 -12.24 -7.29
C GLY A 327 -17.51 -12.79 -8.70
N GLU A 328 -18.39 -12.39 -9.64
CA GLU A 328 -18.34 -12.84 -11.03
C GLU A 328 -17.33 -12.03 -11.83
N SER A 329 -16.62 -12.69 -12.73
CA SER A 329 -15.74 -12.03 -13.68
C SER A 329 -16.54 -11.26 -14.70
N VAL A 330 -16.24 -9.96 -14.85
CA VAL A 330 -16.82 -9.08 -15.85
C VAL A 330 -16.04 -9.18 -17.16
N TRP A 331 -14.71 -9.17 -17.07
CA TRP A 331 -13.79 -9.43 -18.17
C TRP A 331 -12.43 -9.92 -17.67
N ASN A 332 -11.70 -10.61 -18.56
CA ASN A 332 -10.31 -11.02 -18.35
C ASN A 332 -9.48 -10.67 -19.58
N SER A 333 -8.21 -10.30 -19.40
CA SER A 333 -7.24 -10.09 -20.47
C SER A 333 -5.87 -10.67 -20.12
N LYS A 334 -5.21 -11.25 -21.12
CA LYS A 334 -3.82 -11.72 -21.07
C LYS A 334 -2.87 -10.85 -21.89
N ASP A 335 -3.32 -9.66 -22.31
CA ASP A 335 -2.57 -8.76 -23.18
C ASP A 335 -1.39 -8.09 -22.46
N PHE A 336 -1.35 -8.22 -21.13
CA PHE A 336 -0.27 -7.69 -20.30
C PHE A 336 0.16 -8.70 -19.24
N GLY A 337 1.47 -8.72 -18.93
CA GLY A 337 2.07 -9.64 -17.97
C GLY A 337 1.59 -9.42 -16.53
N LYS A 338 1.80 -10.45 -15.70
CA LYS A 338 1.56 -10.39 -14.24
C LYS A 338 2.33 -9.24 -13.61
N GLY A 339 1.71 -8.56 -12.63
CA GLY A 339 2.37 -7.45 -11.96
C GLY A 339 1.52 -6.73 -10.94
N THR A 340 1.91 -5.50 -10.65
CA THR A 340 1.24 -4.60 -9.70
C THR A 340 0.39 -3.57 -10.42
N LEU A 341 -0.57 -2.98 -9.70
CA LEU A 341 -1.42 -1.91 -10.22
C LEU A 341 -1.57 -0.76 -9.21
N LEU A 342 -2.01 0.38 -9.72
CA LEU A 342 -2.48 1.55 -8.97
C LEU A 342 -3.59 2.21 -9.80
N CYS A 343 -4.57 2.84 -9.15
CA CYS A 343 -5.60 3.62 -9.82
C CYS A 343 -5.39 5.12 -9.62
N ALA A 344 -5.49 5.91 -10.70
CA ALA A 344 -5.51 7.37 -10.65
C ALA A 344 -6.29 7.92 -11.85
N ASP A 345 -7.07 8.98 -11.64
CA ASP A 345 -7.80 9.75 -12.67
C ASP A 345 -8.53 8.85 -13.69
N GLY A 346 -9.25 7.82 -13.19
CA GLY A 346 -10.03 6.89 -14.02
C GLY A 346 -9.23 5.87 -14.79
N HIS A 347 -7.92 5.74 -14.55
CA HIS A 347 -7.04 4.79 -15.21
C HIS A 347 -6.35 3.86 -14.21
N LEU A 348 -6.02 2.65 -14.66
CA LEU A 348 -5.14 1.72 -13.97
C LEU A 348 -3.75 1.82 -14.56
N TYR A 349 -2.78 2.09 -13.72
CA TYR A 349 -1.35 2.07 -14.00
C TYR A 349 -0.86 0.69 -13.64
N LEU A 350 -0.40 -0.07 -14.63
CA LEU A 350 0.03 -1.46 -14.46
C LEU A 350 1.53 -1.54 -14.64
N ARG A 351 2.20 -2.40 -13.86
CA ARG A 351 3.60 -2.71 -14.04
C ARG A 351 3.81 -4.21 -14.06
N SER A 352 4.43 -4.71 -15.13
CA SER A 352 4.81 -6.13 -15.23
C SER A 352 5.93 -6.45 -14.23
N GLU A 353 5.82 -7.57 -13.53
CA GLU A 353 6.87 -8.06 -12.62
C GLU A 353 8.14 -8.51 -13.35
N THR A 354 8.03 -8.86 -14.62
CA THR A 354 9.14 -9.28 -15.48
C THR A 354 9.39 -8.22 -16.55
N GLY A 355 10.62 -7.72 -16.62
CA GLY A 355 11.03 -6.69 -17.59
C GLY A 355 10.53 -5.28 -17.26
N GLY A 356 9.72 -5.10 -16.22
CA GLY A 356 9.32 -3.79 -15.69
C GLY A 356 8.47 -2.91 -16.62
N THR A 357 7.92 -3.47 -17.71
CA THR A 357 7.03 -2.75 -18.64
C THR A 357 5.84 -2.17 -17.92
N MET A 358 5.45 -0.97 -18.32
CA MET A 358 4.28 -0.23 -17.84
C MET A 358 3.15 -0.27 -18.86
N ALA A 359 1.92 -0.33 -18.41
CA ALA A 359 0.73 -0.09 -19.23
C ALA A 359 -0.24 0.84 -18.51
N LEU A 360 -0.93 1.66 -19.28
CA LEU A 360 -2.05 2.49 -18.83
C LEU A 360 -3.32 1.96 -19.48
N ILE A 361 -4.33 1.65 -18.66
CA ILE A 361 -5.63 1.18 -19.16
C ILE A 361 -6.77 1.97 -18.51
N GLU A 362 -7.92 2.08 -19.18
CA GLU A 362 -9.11 2.65 -18.53
C GLU A 362 -9.60 1.73 -17.39
N ALA A 363 -9.96 2.31 -16.25
CA ALA A 363 -10.61 1.60 -15.15
C ALA A 363 -12.10 1.42 -15.43
N THR A 364 -12.45 0.54 -16.38
CA THR A 364 -13.82 0.37 -16.91
C THR A 364 -14.27 -1.09 -16.89
N PRO A 365 -15.56 -1.38 -16.61
CA PRO A 365 -16.12 -2.72 -16.73
C PRO A 365 -16.40 -3.14 -18.18
N THR A 366 -16.21 -2.27 -19.18
CA THR A 366 -16.57 -2.55 -20.58
C THR A 366 -15.52 -3.34 -21.37
N GLY A 367 -14.41 -3.74 -20.72
CA GLY A 367 -13.33 -4.53 -21.31
C GLY A 367 -11.96 -3.89 -21.16
N TRP A 368 -10.93 -4.59 -21.60
CA TRP A 368 -9.55 -4.10 -21.65
C TRP A 368 -9.44 -2.96 -22.68
N LYS A 369 -9.00 -1.80 -22.23
CA LYS A 369 -8.76 -0.62 -23.06
C LYS A 369 -7.45 0.02 -22.71
N GLU A 370 -6.41 -0.34 -23.42
CA GLU A 370 -5.07 0.19 -23.23
C GLU A 370 -4.91 1.54 -23.94
N THR A 371 -4.36 2.51 -23.23
CA THR A 371 -4.15 3.88 -23.72
C THR A 371 -2.68 4.30 -23.70
N GLY A 372 -1.78 3.39 -23.31
CA GLY A 372 -0.34 3.63 -23.38
C GLY A 372 0.46 2.47 -22.84
N ARG A 373 1.67 2.28 -23.39
CA ARG A 373 2.64 1.28 -22.94
C ARG A 373 4.05 1.80 -23.14
N PHE A 374 4.93 1.56 -22.16
CA PHE A 374 6.36 1.82 -22.30
C PHE A 374 7.16 0.96 -21.32
N THR A 375 8.47 0.94 -21.49
CA THR A 375 9.39 0.31 -20.52
C THR A 375 10.39 1.35 -20.05
N PRO A 376 10.50 1.59 -18.71
CA PRO A 376 11.53 2.48 -18.19
C PRO A 376 12.93 2.06 -18.65
N PRO A 377 13.85 2.99 -18.89
CA PRO A 377 15.20 2.66 -19.34
C PRO A 377 15.92 1.81 -18.28
N ASP A 378 16.72 0.86 -18.72
CA ASP A 378 17.52 -0.03 -17.84
C ASP A 378 16.68 -0.73 -16.75
N SER A 379 15.43 -1.04 -17.05
CA SER A 379 14.57 -1.83 -16.17
C SER A 379 15.16 -3.21 -15.90
N SER A 380 15.02 -3.67 -14.67
CA SER A 380 15.43 -5.02 -14.28
C SER A 380 14.65 -6.09 -15.04
N ALA A 381 15.34 -7.06 -15.61
CA ALA A 381 14.71 -8.22 -16.24
C ALA A 381 14.04 -9.16 -15.23
N LYS A 382 14.29 -8.98 -13.92
CA LYS A 382 13.84 -9.87 -12.84
C LYS A 382 12.87 -9.14 -11.92
N ASN A 383 12.02 -9.92 -11.30
CA ASN A 383 10.99 -9.60 -10.28
C ASN A 383 10.97 -8.17 -9.74
N THR A 384 10.06 -7.36 -10.24
CA THR A 384 9.83 -5.98 -9.83
C THR A 384 8.48 -5.91 -9.09
N TRP A 385 8.50 -6.17 -7.79
CA TRP A 385 7.29 -6.28 -6.97
C TRP A 385 6.92 -5.01 -6.21
N ALA A 386 7.77 -3.98 -6.26
CA ALA A 386 7.45 -2.70 -5.66
C ALA A 386 6.20 -2.08 -6.31
N HIS A 387 5.25 -1.64 -5.49
CA HIS A 387 4.02 -1.01 -5.97
C HIS A 387 4.30 0.41 -6.47
N LEU A 388 3.49 0.84 -7.43
CA LEU A 388 3.55 2.16 -8.03
C LEU A 388 3.04 3.23 -7.06
N VAL A 389 3.49 4.47 -7.27
CA VAL A 389 3.00 5.64 -6.54
C VAL A 389 2.72 6.77 -7.52
N VAL A 390 1.55 7.40 -7.37
CA VAL A 390 1.20 8.65 -8.07
C VAL A 390 1.00 9.72 -7.02
N SER A 391 1.83 10.76 -7.09
CA SER A 391 1.82 11.89 -6.15
C SER A 391 2.34 13.14 -6.85
N ASN A 392 1.63 14.26 -6.71
CA ASN A 392 1.99 15.57 -7.27
C ASN A 392 2.11 15.60 -8.80
N GLY A 393 1.28 14.85 -9.52
CA GLY A 393 1.33 14.71 -10.97
C GLY A 393 2.55 13.94 -11.45
N GLN A 394 3.19 13.19 -10.58
CA GLN A 394 4.36 12.37 -10.86
C GLN A 394 4.05 10.89 -10.60
N LEU A 395 4.58 10.04 -11.48
CA LEU A 395 4.58 8.58 -11.32
C LEU A 395 5.96 8.15 -10.86
N PHE A 396 6.00 7.47 -9.70
CA PHE A 396 7.21 6.90 -9.13
C PHE A 396 7.23 5.39 -9.33
N ILE A 397 8.32 4.89 -9.89
CA ILE A 397 8.51 3.47 -10.21
C ILE A 397 9.80 2.98 -9.56
N ARG A 398 9.71 2.22 -8.47
CA ARG A 398 10.87 1.60 -7.83
C ARG A 398 11.24 0.30 -8.57
N ASP A 399 12.51 0.17 -8.95
CA ASP A 399 13.07 -1.02 -9.60
C ASP A 399 14.41 -1.40 -8.95
N LYS A 400 14.37 -2.32 -8.00
CA LYS A 400 15.55 -2.75 -7.24
C LYS A 400 16.24 -1.54 -6.57
N ASP A 401 17.43 -1.20 -7.02
CA ASP A 401 18.23 -0.08 -6.53
C ASP A 401 17.97 1.26 -7.24
N LYS A 402 16.98 1.29 -8.17
CA LYS A 402 16.60 2.48 -8.92
C LYS A 402 15.22 3.00 -8.55
N LEU A 403 15.01 4.30 -8.71
CA LEU A 403 13.70 4.94 -8.65
C LEU A 403 13.57 5.90 -9.84
N PHE A 404 12.57 5.67 -10.66
CA PHE A 404 12.22 6.55 -11.77
C PHE A 404 11.08 7.50 -11.36
N CYS A 405 11.18 8.75 -11.80
CA CYS A 405 10.13 9.75 -11.64
C CYS A 405 9.71 10.27 -13.02
N TYR A 406 8.45 10.09 -13.37
CA TYR A 406 7.86 10.54 -14.62
C TYR A 406 6.85 11.65 -14.37
N ASN A 407 6.82 12.66 -15.25
CA ASN A 407 5.76 13.65 -15.24
C ASN A 407 4.54 13.10 -15.99
N ILE A 408 3.42 12.95 -15.29
CA ILE A 408 2.16 12.47 -15.85
C ILE A 408 1.04 13.51 -15.81
N LYS A 409 1.38 14.76 -15.56
CA LYS A 409 0.44 15.89 -15.61
C LYS A 409 0.13 16.28 -17.06
N LYS A 410 -1.15 16.66 -17.34
CA LYS A 410 -1.56 17.25 -18.62
C LYS A 410 -0.92 18.61 -18.83
#